data_3237f72b6608eeca5337842cd6a68942
#
_entry.id   3237f72b6608eeca5337842cd6a68942
#
_cell.length_a   1.000
_cell.length_b   1.000
_cell.length_c   1.000
_cell.angle_alpha   90.00
_cell.angle_beta   90.00
_cell.angle_gamma   90.00
#
_symmetry.space_group_name_H-M   'P 1'
#
loop_
_entity.id
_entity.type
_entity.pdbx_description
1 polymer ?
#
loop_
_entity_poly.entity_id
_entity_poly.type
_entity_poly.pdbx_seq_one_letter_code
_entity_poly.pdbx_strand_id
1 'polypeptide(L)'
;MDRRHLLKSLGLVGLGTPSPIIRTAAAQTLQSGRTPLMDRPPALMPIRAHVDRIYDIKCCLRPFRSKGFNLGVEQVGDATVIHNYGHHGSGWCLSWGSADMQVQKAMSRAPKKIAVIGSGIIGLTSALVAQRAGAQVTIYTRELLPRTRSYRANGVWGVGTVALASEAPPNLGDVWEKMARTSWKYFRPYMGMAGNPIAWVDHYNLSDTPFDAPPPPLPPMANGEERPVFYDMGDRIRDLDSLPQILTPDANPFPVPYATCATKMFWNFSEYGYLLNREFFDRGGKIVIRDFHSPAELAHLPEKIIINCPGYAARDWWKDKAMIPVRGQTEWLIPQPEVNYGLTYRNVECRSKSDGVMVIAIGQGQFAKSWKNSNEIPDRAEAEGAVRVVEELFSRFHAKPG
;
A
#
# COMPACT_ATOMS: atom_id res chain seq x y z
N MET A 1 19.52 40.42 5.19
CA MET A 1 19.55 39.27 6.12
C MET A 1 18.66 38.21 5.55
N ASP A 2 19.28 37.17 5.07
CA ASP A 2 18.68 36.18 4.17
C ASP A 2 17.87 35.14 4.97
N ARG A 3 16.60 34.94 4.58
CA ARG A 3 15.64 34.01 5.23
C ARG A 3 16.00 32.52 5.08
N ARG A 4 17.16 32.21 4.50
CA ARG A 4 17.61 30.83 4.21
C ARG A 4 18.36 30.14 5.35
N HIS A 5 18.66 30.82 6.46
CA HIS A 5 19.46 30.27 7.55
C HIS A 5 18.66 29.81 8.79
N LEU A 6 17.33 29.93 8.81
CA LEU A 6 16.52 29.56 10.01
C LEU A 6 15.98 28.11 9.99
N LEU A 7 16.33 27.33 8.98
CA LEU A 7 15.83 25.94 8.83
C LEU A 7 16.91 24.86 9.09
N LYS A 8 18.08 25.25 9.60
CA LYS A 8 19.22 24.31 9.80
C LYS A 8 19.47 23.87 11.24
N SER A 9 18.62 24.19 12.19
CA SER A 9 18.88 23.90 13.61
C SER A 9 17.77 23.12 14.36
N LEU A 10 16.95 22.34 13.65
CA LEU A 10 16.15 21.31 14.33
C LEU A 10 16.63 19.95 13.80
N GLY A 11 17.74 19.52 14.42
CA GLY A 11 18.33 18.22 14.19
C GLY A 11 17.42 17.08 14.63
N LEU A 12 17.38 16.12 13.76
CA LEU A 12 17.23 14.68 13.97
C LEU A 12 16.68 14.22 15.33
N VAL A 13 15.44 13.80 15.35
CA VAL A 13 15.12 12.48 15.89
C VAL A 13 14.28 11.76 14.83
N GLY A 14 14.95 10.95 14.01
CA GLY A 14 14.28 10.00 13.17
C GLY A 14 13.59 9.00 14.02
N LEU A 15 12.42 8.49 13.57
CA LEU A 15 12.02 7.11 13.86
C LEU A 15 10.60 6.85 13.37
N GLY A 16 10.51 5.91 12.46
CA GLY A 16 9.26 5.24 12.14
C GLY A 16 8.36 6.08 11.23
N THR A 17 7.63 5.44 10.35
CA THR A 17 6.60 6.11 9.55
C THR A 17 5.96 7.19 10.41
N PRO A 18 6.06 8.47 10.08
CA PRO A 18 5.34 9.47 10.84
C PRO A 18 3.87 9.07 10.74
N SER A 19 3.28 8.67 11.86
CA SER A 19 1.85 8.83 11.98
C SER A 19 1.55 10.24 11.46
N PRO A 20 0.51 10.45 10.69
CA PRO A 20 0.12 11.78 10.23
C PRO A 20 0.08 12.83 11.35
N ILE A 21 0.20 12.41 12.57
CA ILE A 21 0.19 13.18 13.82
C ILE A 21 1.39 14.13 13.96
N ILE A 22 2.61 13.76 13.56
CA ILE A 22 3.80 14.65 13.70
C ILE A 22 3.75 15.82 12.68
N ARG A 23 2.91 15.70 11.65
CA ARG A 23 2.73 16.75 10.62
C ARG A 23 1.70 17.82 11.00
N THR A 24 1.00 17.68 12.13
CA THR A 24 -0.11 18.59 12.49
C THR A 24 0.33 20.02 12.78
N ALA A 25 1.49 20.24 13.40
CA ALA A 25 1.95 21.61 13.67
C ALA A 25 2.29 22.37 12.37
N ALA A 26 2.92 21.71 11.39
CA ALA A 26 3.16 22.31 10.07
C ALA A 26 1.87 22.44 9.26
N ALA A 27 0.92 21.51 9.42
CA ALA A 27 -0.39 21.56 8.79
C ALA A 27 -1.25 22.69 9.40
N GLN A 28 -1.20 22.93 10.69
CA GLN A 28 -1.90 24.04 11.35
C GLN A 28 -1.45 25.40 10.80
N THR A 29 -0.15 25.57 10.55
CA THR A 29 0.37 26.84 9.99
C THR A 29 -0.05 27.06 8.51
N LEU A 30 -0.35 25.98 7.78
CA LEU A 30 -0.85 26.04 6.39
C LEU A 30 -2.38 26.18 6.30
N GLN A 31 -3.10 25.90 7.39
CA GLN A 31 -4.56 25.97 7.43
C GLN A 31 -5.11 27.35 7.83
N SER A 32 -4.28 28.27 8.35
CA SER A 32 -4.70 29.63 8.69
C SER A 32 -5.01 30.44 7.42
N GLY A 33 -6.17 30.25 6.87
CA GLY A 33 -6.67 30.95 5.67
C GLY A 33 -7.43 30.06 4.67
N ARG A 34 -7.53 28.74 4.94
CA ARG A 34 -8.40 27.87 4.12
C ARG A 34 -9.82 27.85 4.66
N THR A 35 -10.79 27.98 3.78
CA THR A 35 -12.19 27.72 4.11
C THR A 35 -12.32 26.26 4.59
N PRO A 36 -13.01 26.01 5.72
CA PRO A 36 -13.26 24.66 6.20
C PRO A 36 -13.94 23.82 5.11
N LEU A 37 -13.57 22.55 4.98
CA LEU A 37 -14.22 21.63 4.04
C LEU A 37 -15.68 21.36 4.40
N MET A 38 -16.03 21.48 5.69
CA MET A 38 -17.38 21.27 6.17
C MET A 38 -17.69 22.22 7.35
N ASP A 39 -18.85 22.83 7.28
CA ASP A 39 -19.38 23.70 8.33
C ASP A 39 -20.22 22.91 9.35
N ARG A 40 -20.66 21.71 8.98
CA ARG A 40 -21.50 20.81 9.81
C ARG A 40 -21.01 19.38 9.66
N PRO A 41 -21.21 18.53 10.70
CA PRO A 41 -20.84 17.13 10.58
C PRO A 41 -21.67 16.44 9.49
N PRO A 42 -21.05 15.66 8.60
CA PRO A 42 -21.79 14.86 7.64
C PRO A 42 -22.57 13.77 8.36
N ALA A 43 -23.73 13.41 7.83
CA ALA A 43 -24.48 12.25 8.30
C ALA A 43 -23.75 10.98 7.89
N LEU A 44 -23.00 10.37 8.79
CA LEU A 44 -22.26 9.14 8.54
C LEU A 44 -22.98 7.93 9.15
N MET A 45 -23.10 6.87 8.35
CA MET A 45 -23.62 5.60 8.85
C MET A 45 -22.55 4.91 9.69
N PRO A 46 -22.82 4.52 10.95
CA PRO A 46 -21.87 3.79 11.77
C PRO A 46 -21.45 2.45 11.13
N ILE A 47 -20.16 2.12 11.24
CA ILE A 47 -19.69 0.78 10.85
C ILE A 47 -20.25 -0.24 11.85
N ARG A 48 -20.94 -1.26 11.35
CA ARG A 48 -21.43 -2.39 12.15
C ARG A 48 -20.27 -3.35 12.43
N ALA A 49 -19.34 -2.90 13.26
CA ALA A 49 -18.18 -3.67 13.65
C ALA A 49 -18.56 -4.63 14.79
N HIS A 50 -18.70 -5.91 14.45
CA HIS A 50 -18.94 -6.98 15.41
C HIS A 50 -18.17 -8.23 14.94
N VAL A 51 -17.67 -9.04 15.90
CA VAL A 51 -16.81 -10.18 15.59
C VAL A 51 -17.49 -11.28 14.76
N ASP A 52 -18.81 -11.43 14.87
CA ASP A 52 -19.61 -12.36 14.08
C ASP A 52 -19.75 -11.94 12.60
N ARG A 53 -19.44 -10.69 12.30
CA ARG A 53 -19.46 -10.15 10.93
C ARG A 53 -18.16 -10.35 10.18
N ILE A 54 -17.14 -10.93 10.81
CA ILE A 54 -15.86 -11.27 10.14
C ILE A 54 -16.11 -12.47 9.24
N TYR A 55 -16.16 -12.25 7.92
CA TYR A 55 -16.36 -13.32 6.94
C TYR A 55 -15.05 -13.84 6.34
N ASP A 56 -13.96 -13.04 6.40
CA ASP A 56 -12.66 -13.44 5.88
C ASP A 56 -11.50 -12.77 6.65
N ILE A 57 -10.37 -13.46 6.74
CA ILE A 57 -9.13 -12.96 7.32
C ILE A 57 -8.02 -13.26 6.34
N LYS A 58 -7.41 -12.23 5.76
CA LYS A 58 -6.35 -12.36 4.76
C LYS A 58 -5.00 -12.03 5.37
N CYS A 59 -4.08 -12.95 5.28
CA CYS A 59 -2.68 -12.76 5.72
C CYS A 59 -1.73 -12.81 4.54
N CYS A 60 -0.71 -11.97 4.54
CA CYS A 60 0.31 -11.94 3.48
C CYS A 60 1.68 -11.54 4.00
N LEU A 61 2.71 -11.83 3.22
CA LEU A 61 4.04 -11.26 3.39
C LEU A 61 4.25 -10.11 2.42
N ARG A 62 4.49 -8.93 2.96
CA ARG A 62 4.89 -7.77 2.16
C ARG A 62 6.29 -8.02 1.60
N PRO A 63 6.55 -7.84 0.30
CA PRO A 63 7.85 -8.09 -0.31
C PRO A 63 8.82 -6.93 -0.01
N PHE A 64 9.18 -6.76 1.27
CA PHE A 64 10.14 -5.75 1.68
C PHE A 64 11.55 -6.20 1.32
N ARG A 65 12.32 -5.32 0.70
CA ARG A 65 13.72 -5.51 0.38
C ARG A 65 14.53 -4.40 1.04
N SER A 66 15.48 -4.75 1.89
CA SER A 66 16.21 -3.78 2.72
C SER A 66 16.92 -2.69 1.90
N LYS A 67 17.35 -3.03 0.69
CA LYS A 67 18.02 -2.14 -0.29
C LYS A 67 17.05 -1.41 -1.25
N GLY A 68 15.73 -1.50 -1.01
CA GLY A 68 14.72 -1.01 -1.95
C GLY A 68 14.51 -1.94 -3.14
N PHE A 69 13.96 -1.43 -4.23
CA PHE A 69 13.57 -2.22 -5.40
C PHE A 69 14.75 -2.95 -6.05
N ASN A 70 14.51 -4.17 -6.53
CA ASN A 70 15.37 -4.75 -7.55
C ASN A 70 14.79 -4.41 -8.94
N LEU A 71 15.49 -3.53 -9.63
CA LEU A 71 15.20 -3.08 -11.00
C LEU A 71 16.35 -3.43 -11.96
N GLY A 72 17.21 -4.36 -11.57
CA GLY A 72 18.37 -4.80 -12.32
C GLY A 72 18.03 -5.60 -13.58
N VAL A 73 19.05 -5.86 -14.38
CA VAL A 73 19.00 -6.72 -15.55
C VAL A 73 20.13 -7.72 -15.45
N GLU A 74 19.85 -8.99 -15.70
CA GLU A 74 20.87 -10.04 -15.74
C GLU A 74 20.60 -11.05 -16.85
N GLN A 75 21.61 -11.86 -17.18
CA GLN A 75 21.48 -12.96 -18.15
C GLN A 75 21.30 -14.29 -17.43
N VAL A 76 20.35 -15.08 -17.88
CA VAL A 76 20.12 -16.46 -17.43
C VAL A 76 20.10 -17.36 -18.66
N GLY A 77 21.21 -18.01 -18.95
CA GLY A 77 21.42 -18.66 -20.22
C GLY A 77 21.34 -17.67 -21.38
N ASP A 78 20.47 -17.91 -22.33
CA ASP A 78 20.21 -17.04 -23.48
C ASP A 78 19.08 -16.01 -23.22
N ALA A 79 18.45 -16.06 -22.04
CA ALA A 79 17.39 -15.14 -21.66
C ALA A 79 17.90 -13.90 -20.93
N THR A 80 17.38 -12.73 -21.29
CA THR A 80 17.58 -11.49 -20.55
C THR A 80 16.44 -11.33 -19.55
N VAL A 81 16.78 -11.30 -18.26
CA VAL A 81 15.84 -11.14 -17.13
C VAL A 81 15.91 -9.74 -16.59
N ILE A 82 14.77 -9.07 -16.56
CA ILE A 82 14.59 -7.70 -16.10
C ILE A 82 13.78 -7.75 -14.80
N HIS A 83 14.42 -7.48 -13.68
CA HIS A 83 13.79 -7.60 -12.37
C HIS A 83 12.83 -6.45 -12.09
N ASN A 84 11.72 -6.75 -11.44
CA ASN A 84 10.73 -5.79 -11.01
C ASN A 84 10.05 -6.27 -9.70
N TYR A 85 10.75 -6.17 -8.57
CA TYR A 85 10.24 -6.62 -7.28
C TYR A 85 10.84 -5.85 -6.10
N GLY A 86 10.36 -6.12 -4.87
CA GLY A 86 10.86 -5.48 -3.66
C GLY A 86 10.13 -4.20 -3.27
N HIS A 87 8.86 -4.05 -3.65
CA HIS A 87 8.08 -2.82 -3.49
C HIS A 87 7.44 -2.65 -2.11
N HIS A 88 7.62 -3.59 -1.17
CA HIS A 88 7.01 -3.55 0.17
C HIS A 88 5.49 -3.33 0.10
N GLY A 89 4.96 -2.41 0.93
CA GLY A 89 3.55 -1.99 0.91
C GLY A 89 3.17 -1.05 -0.23
N SER A 90 4.15 -0.57 -1.02
CA SER A 90 3.94 0.40 -2.11
C SER A 90 3.59 -0.22 -3.46
N GLY A 91 3.47 -1.56 -3.54
CA GLY A 91 3.28 -2.26 -4.81
C GLY A 91 2.13 -1.71 -5.65
N TRP A 92 0.97 -1.45 -5.04
CA TRP A 92 -0.15 -0.84 -5.76
C TRP A 92 0.15 0.59 -6.21
N CYS A 93 0.73 1.43 -5.33
CA CYS A 93 1.04 2.82 -5.64
C CYS A 93 2.03 2.96 -6.81
N LEU A 94 3.01 2.07 -6.90
CA LEU A 94 4.13 2.19 -7.82
C LEU A 94 4.02 1.29 -9.05
N SER A 95 2.95 0.47 -9.14
CA SER A 95 2.85 -0.62 -10.10
C SER A 95 3.04 -0.18 -11.55
N TRP A 96 2.36 0.86 -11.99
CA TRP A 96 2.46 1.34 -13.36
C TRP A 96 3.79 2.02 -13.68
N GLY A 97 4.29 2.87 -12.76
CA GLY A 97 5.56 3.55 -12.96
C GLY A 97 6.74 2.58 -12.95
N SER A 98 6.67 1.56 -12.09
CA SER A 98 7.65 0.48 -12.08
C SER A 98 7.57 -0.36 -13.37
N ALA A 99 6.36 -0.69 -13.82
CA ALA A 99 6.13 -1.37 -15.07
C ALA A 99 6.67 -0.58 -16.28
N ASP A 100 6.35 0.71 -16.35
CA ASP A 100 6.82 1.59 -17.43
C ASP A 100 8.34 1.60 -17.55
N MET A 101 9.04 1.78 -16.42
CA MET A 101 10.51 1.77 -16.39
C MET A 101 11.12 0.45 -16.85
N GLN A 102 10.54 -0.69 -16.44
CA GLN A 102 11.11 -1.99 -16.76
C GLN A 102 10.73 -2.46 -18.16
N VAL A 103 9.55 -2.11 -18.63
CA VAL A 103 9.14 -2.38 -20.01
C VAL A 103 9.97 -1.57 -21.00
N GLN A 104 10.35 -0.32 -20.70
CA GLN A 104 11.27 0.45 -21.54
C GLN A 104 12.61 -0.28 -21.72
N LYS A 105 13.16 -0.89 -20.66
CA LYS A 105 14.38 -1.72 -20.76
C LYS A 105 14.15 -2.98 -21.59
N ALA A 106 12.98 -3.61 -21.47
CA ALA A 106 12.64 -4.78 -22.27
C ALA A 106 12.52 -4.43 -23.76
N MET A 107 11.77 -3.37 -24.07
CA MET A 107 11.48 -2.93 -25.44
C MET A 107 12.70 -2.34 -26.18
N SER A 108 13.74 -1.90 -25.46
CA SER A 108 14.99 -1.47 -26.09
C SER A 108 15.68 -2.59 -26.91
N ARG A 109 15.27 -3.83 -26.72
CA ARG A 109 15.70 -5.00 -27.50
C ARG A 109 14.73 -5.40 -28.62
N ALA A 110 13.68 -4.60 -28.84
CA ALA A 110 12.64 -4.81 -29.86
C ALA A 110 12.05 -6.25 -29.87
N PRO A 111 11.68 -6.85 -28.70
CA PRO A 111 11.16 -8.21 -28.67
C PRO A 111 9.74 -8.26 -29.22
N LYS A 112 9.42 -9.32 -29.98
CA LYS A 112 8.03 -9.62 -30.36
C LYS A 112 7.24 -10.27 -29.24
N LYS A 113 7.93 -11.03 -28.37
CA LYS A 113 7.32 -11.80 -27.27
C LYS A 113 8.04 -11.49 -25.95
N ILE A 114 7.29 -11.32 -24.89
CA ILE A 114 7.80 -11.10 -23.54
C ILE A 114 7.13 -12.08 -22.59
N ALA A 115 7.92 -12.75 -21.76
CA ALA A 115 7.42 -13.45 -20.57
C ALA A 115 7.36 -12.50 -19.38
N VAL A 116 6.29 -12.60 -18.58
CA VAL A 116 6.19 -11.95 -17.28
C VAL A 116 6.04 -13.01 -16.19
N ILE A 117 6.87 -12.99 -15.19
CA ILE A 117 6.81 -13.94 -14.07
C ILE A 117 6.02 -13.33 -12.93
N GLY A 118 4.90 -13.98 -12.57
CA GLY A 118 3.99 -13.55 -11.52
C GLY A 118 2.82 -12.71 -12.04
N SER A 119 1.63 -12.97 -11.51
CA SER A 119 0.37 -12.27 -11.83
C SER A 119 -0.10 -11.33 -10.70
N GLY A 120 0.76 -11.02 -9.73
CA GLY A 120 0.49 -9.95 -8.77
C GLY A 120 0.41 -8.60 -9.49
N ILE A 121 0.05 -7.53 -8.77
CA ILE A 121 -0.17 -6.22 -9.39
C ILE A 121 1.03 -5.72 -10.21
N ILE A 122 2.27 -5.96 -9.75
CA ILE A 122 3.47 -5.56 -10.49
C ILE A 122 3.60 -6.33 -11.81
N GLY A 123 3.35 -7.65 -11.79
CA GLY A 123 3.41 -8.46 -13.01
C GLY A 123 2.29 -8.12 -13.99
N LEU A 124 1.06 -7.96 -13.49
CA LEU A 124 -0.08 -7.64 -14.33
C LEU A 124 0.06 -6.27 -15.02
N THR A 125 0.50 -5.25 -14.28
CA THR A 125 0.76 -3.92 -14.88
C THR A 125 1.95 -3.95 -15.83
N SER A 126 3.02 -4.73 -15.54
CA SER A 126 4.13 -4.93 -16.47
C SER A 126 3.68 -5.61 -17.78
N ALA A 127 2.81 -6.60 -17.67
CA ALA A 127 2.24 -7.27 -18.84
C ALA A 127 1.40 -6.32 -19.71
N LEU A 128 0.53 -5.52 -19.07
CA LEU A 128 -0.30 -4.54 -19.77
C LEU A 128 0.53 -3.45 -20.46
N VAL A 129 1.54 -2.91 -19.79
CA VAL A 129 2.43 -1.91 -20.40
C VAL A 129 3.20 -2.50 -21.56
N ALA A 130 3.68 -3.76 -21.45
CA ALA A 130 4.35 -4.45 -22.55
C ALA A 130 3.42 -4.70 -23.75
N GLN A 131 2.17 -5.08 -23.52
CA GLN A 131 1.16 -5.22 -24.57
C GLN A 131 0.83 -3.89 -25.26
N ARG A 132 0.68 -2.81 -24.46
CA ARG A 132 0.46 -1.46 -24.99
C ARG A 132 1.65 -0.97 -25.83
N ALA A 133 2.86 -1.48 -25.54
CA ALA A 133 4.07 -1.24 -26.35
C ALA A 133 4.21 -2.17 -27.57
N GLY A 134 3.23 -3.04 -27.83
CA GLY A 134 3.17 -3.90 -29.03
C GLY A 134 3.72 -5.31 -28.87
N ALA A 135 4.14 -5.72 -27.66
CA ALA A 135 4.61 -7.08 -27.43
C ALA A 135 3.46 -8.08 -27.24
N GLN A 136 3.65 -9.31 -27.69
CA GLN A 136 2.85 -10.45 -27.28
C GLN A 136 3.32 -10.91 -25.90
N VAL A 137 2.41 -11.03 -24.93
CA VAL A 137 2.79 -11.30 -23.55
C VAL A 137 2.19 -12.60 -23.04
N THR A 138 3.05 -13.44 -22.44
CA THR A 138 2.67 -14.60 -21.64
C THR A 138 3.03 -14.35 -20.18
N ILE A 139 2.05 -14.42 -19.27
CA ILE A 139 2.28 -14.41 -17.82
C ILE A 139 2.45 -15.86 -17.36
N TYR A 140 3.55 -16.16 -16.70
CA TYR A 140 3.77 -17.42 -15.98
C TYR A 140 3.62 -17.16 -14.48
N THR A 141 2.74 -17.91 -13.82
CA THR A 141 2.41 -17.64 -12.43
C THR A 141 1.96 -18.89 -11.67
N ARG A 142 2.26 -18.96 -10.38
CA ARG A 142 1.75 -20.02 -9.51
C ARG A 142 0.28 -19.81 -9.15
N GLU A 143 -0.10 -18.55 -8.93
CA GLU A 143 -1.43 -18.17 -8.44
C GLU A 143 -2.00 -17.05 -9.30
N LEU A 144 -3.31 -17.03 -9.46
CA LEU A 144 -4.05 -15.96 -10.11
C LEU A 144 -4.61 -15.00 -9.06
N LEU A 145 -4.90 -13.75 -9.46
CA LEU A 145 -5.84 -12.93 -8.72
C LEU A 145 -7.18 -13.70 -8.59
N PRO A 146 -7.81 -13.78 -7.43
CA PRO A 146 -7.59 -13.04 -6.19
C PRO A 146 -6.66 -13.71 -5.16
N ARG A 147 -6.02 -14.84 -5.47
CA ARG A 147 -5.19 -15.57 -4.50
C ARG A 147 -3.81 -14.96 -4.27
N THR A 148 -3.34 -14.09 -5.16
CA THR A 148 -2.02 -13.45 -5.02
C THR A 148 -1.93 -12.57 -3.76
N ARG A 149 -0.72 -12.41 -3.24
CA ARG A 149 -0.47 -11.52 -2.08
C ARG A 149 -0.90 -10.06 -2.33
N SER A 150 -0.93 -9.61 -3.57
CA SER A 150 -1.43 -8.27 -3.94
C SER A 150 -2.87 -8.03 -3.49
N TYR A 151 -3.72 -9.06 -3.54
CA TYR A 151 -5.13 -8.99 -3.12
C TYR A 151 -5.34 -8.99 -1.61
N ARG A 152 -4.29 -9.25 -0.84
CA ARG A 152 -4.33 -9.28 0.63
C ARG A 152 -3.78 -8.00 1.26
N ALA A 153 -3.53 -6.97 0.44
CA ALA A 153 -3.04 -5.67 0.86
C ALA A 153 -4.18 -4.77 1.37
N ASN A 154 -3.82 -3.60 1.91
CA ASN A 154 -4.81 -2.63 2.38
C ASN A 154 -5.28 -1.64 1.30
N GLY A 155 -4.45 -1.32 0.29
CA GLY A 155 -4.82 -0.55 -0.90
C GLY A 155 -5.13 0.91 -0.66
N VAL A 156 -4.13 1.67 -0.23
CA VAL A 156 -4.18 3.13 -0.13
C VAL A 156 -2.98 3.76 -0.83
N TRP A 157 -3.18 4.94 -1.40
CA TRP A 157 -2.13 5.78 -1.96
C TRP A 157 -1.22 6.35 -0.86
N GLY A 158 0.06 6.56 -1.16
CA GLY A 158 0.96 7.36 -0.33
C GLY A 158 1.92 6.58 0.57
N VAL A 159 2.16 5.28 0.32
CA VAL A 159 3.17 4.50 1.09
C VAL A 159 4.58 4.80 0.58
N GLY A 160 5.39 5.49 1.39
CA GLY A 160 6.74 5.98 1.05
C GLY A 160 7.91 5.14 1.57
N THR A 161 7.67 4.10 2.36
CA THR A 161 8.73 3.33 3.04
C THR A 161 9.01 2.02 2.30
N VAL A 162 10.12 1.93 1.57
CA VAL A 162 10.46 0.76 0.73
C VAL A 162 11.87 0.21 0.97
N ALA A 163 12.68 0.85 1.82
CA ALA A 163 14.05 0.44 2.12
C ALA A 163 14.41 0.78 3.57
N LEU A 164 15.45 0.16 4.10
CA LEU A 164 16.12 0.63 5.32
C LEU A 164 16.94 1.88 5.01
N ALA A 165 16.94 2.85 5.92
CA ALA A 165 17.70 4.08 5.74
C ALA A 165 19.21 3.82 5.59
N SER A 166 19.73 2.80 6.27
CA SER A 166 21.16 2.41 6.23
C SER A 166 21.57 1.69 4.95
N GLU A 167 20.63 1.15 4.17
CA GLU A 167 20.91 0.36 2.96
C GLU A 167 20.33 0.98 1.68
N ALA A 168 19.59 2.10 1.80
CA ALA A 168 18.94 2.77 0.68
C ALA A 168 19.97 3.34 -0.30
N PRO A 169 19.88 3.03 -1.61
CA PRO A 169 20.72 3.67 -2.62
C PRO A 169 20.48 5.19 -2.66
N PRO A 170 21.51 6.01 -2.97
CA PRO A 170 21.38 7.47 -2.96
C PRO A 170 20.28 8.03 -3.88
N ASN A 171 20.01 7.36 -5.00
CA ASN A 171 19.01 7.77 -5.98
C ASN A 171 17.62 7.14 -5.76
N LEU A 172 17.43 6.37 -4.67
CA LEU A 172 16.19 5.66 -4.43
C LEU A 172 14.97 6.59 -4.40
N GLY A 173 15.12 7.76 -3.76
CA GLY A 173 14.05 8.76 -3.67
C GLY A 173 13.59 9.27 -5.04
N ASP A 174 14.52 9.54 -5.95
CA ASP A 174 14.19 10.05 -7.28
C ASP A 174 13.53 8.97 -8.15
N VAL A 175 14.01 7.72 -8.04
CA VAL A 175 13.41 6.56 -8.71
C VAL A 175 11.98 6.33 -8.18
N TRP A 176 11.80 6.36 -6.87
CA TRP A 176 10.51 6.18 -6.22
C TRP A 176 9.51 7.27 -6.64
N GLU A 177 9.92 8.53 -6.60
CA GLU A 177 9.08 9.67 -6.99
C GLU A 177 8.66 9.58 -8.47
N LYS A 178 9.61 9.27 -9.36
CA LYS A 178 9.33 9.05 -10.78
C LYS A 178 8.27 7.95 -10.98
N MET A 179 8.42 6.83 -10.29
CA MET A 179 7.44 5.73 -10.36
C MET A 179 6.08 6.14 -9.83
N ALA A 180 6.03 6.84 -8.69
CA ALA A 180 4.79 7.32 -8.09
C ALA A 180 4.04 8.28 -9.01
N ARG A 181 4.73 9.30 -9.53
CA ARG A 181 4.14 10.30 -10.44
C ARG A 181 3.69 9.70 -11.78
N THR A 182 4.43 8.71 -12.29
CA THR A 182 4.02 7.96 -13.48
C THR A 182 2.78 7.12 -13.19
N SER A 183 2.76 6.38 -12.08
CA SER A 183 1.59 5.58 -11.67
C SER A 183 0.35 6.45 -11.48
N TRP A 184 0.49 7.63 -10.88
CA TRP A 184 -0.60 8.59 -10.73
C TRP A 184 -1.29 8.92 -12.05
N LYS A 185 -0.53 9.12 -13.12
CA LYS A 185 -1.09 9.38 -14.47
C LYS A 185 -1.89 8.18 -14.97
N TYR A 186 -1.40 6.97 -14.73
CA TYR A 186 -2.06 5.73 -15.16
C TYR A 186 -3.33 5.40 -14.37
N PHE A 187 -3.48 5.88 -13.14
CA PHE A 187 -4.68 5.65 -12.34
C PHE A 187 -5.87 6.50 -12.78
N ARG A 188 -5.62 7.68 -13.34
CA ARG A 188 -6.67 8.65 -13.69
C ARG A 188 -7.78 8.12 -14.60
N PRO A 189 -7.49 7.31 -15.64
CA PRO A 189 -8.53 6.74 -16.49
C PRO A 189 -9.47 5.75 -15.79
N TYR A 190 -9.08 5.20 -14.65
CA TYR A 190 -9.87 4.23 -13.88
C TYR A 190 -10.78 4.89 -12.83
N MET A 191 -10.63 6.18 -12.61
CA MET A 191 -11.47 6.95 -11.69
C MET A 191 -12.85 7.20 -12.32
N GLY A 192 -13.91 6.99 -11.53
CA GLY A 192 -15.30 7.18 -11.99
C GLY A 192 -15.82 6.09 -12.93
N MET A 193 -15.07 5.00 -13.14
CA MET A 193 -15.56 3.81 -13.84
C MET A 193 -16.56 3.03 -12.98
N ALA A 194 -17.47 2.29 -13.63
CA ALA A 194 -18.39 1.41 -12.94
C ALA A 194 -17.65 0.44 -11.99
N GLY A 195 -18.19 0.22 -10.80
CA GLY A 195 -17.56 -0.57 -9.74
C GLY A 195 -16.51 0.20 -8.92
N ASN A 196 -16.27 1.48 -9.24
CA ASN A 196 -15.29 2.32 -8.54
C ASN A 196 -13.95 1.61 -8.29
N PRO A 197 -13.27 1.12 -9.34
CA PRO A 197 -12.00 0.38 -9.20
C PRO A 197 -10.94 1.21 -8.46
N ILE A 198 -10.96 2.52 -8.65
CA ILE A 198 -10.20 3.51 -7.88
C ILE A 198 -11.17 4.58 -7.41
N ALA A 199 -11.19 4.83 -6.11
CA ALA A 199 -12.09 5.78 -5.48
C ALA A 199 -11.34 6.79 -4.61
N TRP A 200 -11.83 8.02 -4.57
CA TRP A 200 -11.47 9.00 -3.55
C TRP A 200 -12.48 8.93 -2.44
N VAL A 201 -12.00 8.73 -1.22
CA VAL A 201 -12.84 8.49 -0.05
C VAL A 201 -12.34 9.31 1.12
N ASP A 202 -13.23 9.96 1.85
CA ASP A 202 -12.87 10.67 3.05
C ASP A 202 -12.39 9.69 4.11
N HIS A 203 -11.26 10.01 4.70
CA HIS A 203 -10.61 9.22 5.74
C HIS A 203 -10.42 10.07 7.00
N TYR A 204 -10.99 9.60 8.09
CA TYR A 204 -10.97 10.28 9.38
C TYR A 204 -9.91 9.66 10.29
N ASN A 205 -9.00 10.51 10.82
CA ASN A 205 -8.14 10.08 11.92
C ASN A 205 -8.77 10.57 13.21
N LEU A 206 -9.06 9.65 14.11
CA LEU A 206 -9.80 9.86 15.36
C LEU A 206 -8.90 9.68 16.56
N SER A 207 -9.04 10.53 17.57
CA SER A 207 -8.23 10.48 18.78
C SER A 207 -9.01 10.85 20.03
N ASP A 208 -8.72 10.16 21.14
CA ASP A 208 -9.18 10.52 22.48
C ASP A 208 -8.31 11.61 23.11
N THR A 209 -7.11 11.88 22.55
CA THR A 209 -6.14 12.89 23.02
C THR A 209 -5.82 13.89 21.92
N PRO A 210 -5.38 15.10 22.25
CA PRO A 210 -4.93 16.08 21.26
C PRO A 210 -3.88 15.49 20.30
N PHE A 211 -3.90 15.92 19.03
CA PHE A 211 -2.95 15.42 18.03
C PHE A 211 -1.50 15.90 18.23
N ASP A 212 -1.29 16.91 19.02
CA ASP A 212 0.01 17.44 19.44
C ASP A 212 0.52 16.85 20.77
N ALA A 213 -0.26 15.98 21.40
CA ALA A 213 0.18 15.26 22.59
C ALA A 213 1.41 14.38 22.27
N PRO A 214 2.36 14.26 23.23
CA PRO A 214 3.51 13.38 23.06
C PRO A 214 3.07 11.95 22.72
N PRO A 215 3.69 11.32 21.72
CA PRO A 215 3.36 9.93 21.39
C PRO A 215 3.75 9.01 22.53
N PRO A 216 3.01 7.92 22.75
CA PRO A 216 3.38 6.92 23.74
C PRO A 216 4.73 6.29 23.42
N PRO A 217 5.46 5.76 24.42
CA PRO A 217 6.70 5.02 24.19
C PRO A 217 6.50 3.90 23.18
N LEU A 218 7.51 3.70 22.34
CA LEU A 218 7.46 2.64 21.35
C LEU A 218 7.57 1.26 22.05
N PRO A 219 6.70 0.30 21.73
CA PRO A 219 6.80 -1.03 22.29
C PRO A 219 8.07 -1.72 21.79
N PRO A 220 8.68 -2.62 22.58
CA PRO A 220 9.83 -3.41 22.14
C PRO A 220 9.46 -4.27 20.92
N MET A 221 10.46 -4.59 20.11
CA MET A 221 10.29 -5.53 19.01
C MET A 221 10.06 -6.94 19.55
N ALA A 222 9.10 -7.67 18.96
CA ALA A 222 8.76 -9.02 19.41
C ALA A 222 9.91 -10.04 19.28
N ASN A 223 10.85 -9.79 18.36
CA ASN A 223 12.03 -10.60 18.13
C ASN A 223 13.28 -10.13 18.93
N GLY A 224 13.13 -9.12 19.79
CA GLY A 224 14.23 -8.58 20.62
C GLY A 224 15.28 -7.75 19.87
N GLU A 225 15.11 -7.52 18.58
CA GLU A 225 16.04 -6.72 17.77
C GLU A 225 15.80 -5.22 17.94
N GLU A 226 16.77 -4.40 17.50
CA GLU A 226 16.56 -2.98 17.35
C GLU A 226 15.49 -2.70 16.30
N ARG A 227 14.72 -1.62 16.51
CA ARG A 227 13.72 -1.17 15.59
C ARG A 227 14.38 -0.62 14.32
N PRO A 228 14.00 -1.14 13.14
CA PRO A 228 14.58 -0.66 11.89
C PRO A 228 14.16 0.78 11.61
N VAL A 229 15.09 1.56 11.06
CA VAL A 229 14.85 2.89 10.54
C VAL A 229 14.63 2.80 9.04
N PHE A 230 13.46 3.28 8.58
CA PHE A 230 13.11 3.28 7.17
C PHE A 230 13.48 4.59 6.49
N TYR A 231 13.85 4.50 5.22
CA TYR A 231 13.96 5.65 4.34
C TYR A 231 12.54 6.06 3.89
N ASP A 232 12.06 7.20 4.40
CA ASP A 232 10.72 7.71 4.09
C ASP A 232 10.78 8.74 2.96
N MET A 233 9.97 8.53 1.93
CA MET A 233 9.89 9.38 0.74
C MET A 233 8.51 10.03 0.56
N GLY A 234 7.61 9.86 1.52
CA GLY A 234 6.22 10.32 1.41
C GLY A 234 6.07 11.82 1.10
N ASP A 235 6.99 12.66 1.58
CA ASP A 235 6.96 14.10 1.32
C ASP A 235 7.20 14.47 -0.15
N ARG A 236 7.86 13.61 -0.94
CA ARG A 236 8.18 13.88 -2.34
C ARG A 236 6.96 13.96 -3.26
N ILE A 237 5.83 13.38 -2.84
CA ILE A 237 4.56 13.39 -3.60
C ILE A 237 3.42 14.02 -2.81
N ARG A 238 3.73 14.87 -1.85
CA ARG A 238 2.74 15.52 -1.00
C ARG A 238 1.75 16.39 -1.78
N ASP A 239 2.18 16.89 -2.93
CA ASP A 239 1.34 17.63 -3.88
C ASP A 239 0.29 16.76 -4.60
N LEU A 240 0.43 15.43 -4.53
CA LEU A 240 -0.53 14.46 -5.09
C LEU A 240 -1.50 13.91 -4.04
N ASP A 241 -1.46 14.40 -2.82
CA ASP A 241 -2.31 13.94 -1.72
C ASP A 241 -3.14 15.09 -1.14
N SER A 242 -4.31 14.79 -0.61
CA SER A 242 -5.06 15.81 0.12
C SER A 242 -4.47 16.01 1.51
N LEU A 243 -4.40 17.26 1.95
CA LEU A 243 -3.91 17.57 3.28
C LEU A 243 -5.01 17.33 4.32
N PRO A 244 -4.70 16.70 5.47
CA PRO A 244 -5.65 16.54 6.55
C PRO A 244 -6.08 17.89 7.10
N GLN A 245 -7.36 18.03 7.39
CA GLN A 245 -7.94 19.17 8.09
C GLN A 245 -8.40 18.73 9.48
N ILE A 246 -8.10 19.55 10.48
CA ILE A 246 -8.63 19.37 11.84
C ILE A 246 -10.10 19.77 11.82
N LEU A 247 -10.96 18.89 12.33
CA LEU A 247 -12.38 19.18 12.46
C LEU A 247 -12.63 19.90 13.77
N THR A 248 -13.47 20.92 13.73
CA THR A 248 -14.02 21.54 14.93
C THR A 248 -14.97 20.56 15.64
N PRO A 249 -15.24 20.73 16.96
CA PRO A 249 -16.19 19.88 17.66
C PRO A 249 -17.56 19.81 16.97
N ASP A 250 -18.01 20.91 16.40
CA ASP A 250 -19.32 21.00 15.71
C ASP A 250 -19.32 20.32 14.34
N ALA A 251 -18.15 20.13 13.72
CA ALA A 251 -17.98 19.44 12.43
C ALA A 251 -17.57 17.97 12.59
N ASN A 252 -17.24 17.52 13.80
CA ASN A 252 -16.82 16.14 14.07
C ASN A 252 -18.03 15.21 14.22
N PRO A 253 -18.24 14.26 13.30
CA PRO A 253 -19.37 13.35 13.37
C PRO A 253 -19.15 12.14 14.29
N PHE A 254 -17.98 12.02 14.94
CA PHE A 254 -17.62 10.84 15.74
C PHE A 254 -17.66 11.11 17.23
N PRO A 255 -17.88 10.07 18.06
CA PRO A 255 -17.99 10.19 19.53
C PRO A 255 -16.60 10.24 20.20
N VAL A 256 -15.70 11.07 19.66
CA VAL A 256 -14.34 11.33 20.17
C VAL A 256 -14.05 12.83 20.10
N PRO A 257 -13.22 13.38 21.00
CA PRO A 257 -12.98 14.82 21.06
C PRO A 257 -12.16 15.37 19.88
N TYR A 258 -11.32 14.55 19.25
CA TYR A 258 -10.40 15.02 18.21
C TYR A 258 -10.54 14.20 16.93
N ALA A 259 -10.70 14.88 15.80
CA ALA A 259 -10.77 14.26 14.49
C ALA A 259 -10.06 15.12 13.42
N THR A 260 -9.44 14.47 12.45
CA THR A 260 -9.03 15.10 11.19
C THR A 260 -9.67 14.37 10.03
N CYS A 261 -9.88 15.07 8.92
CA CYS A 261 -10.38 14.49 7.68
C CYS A 261 -9.41 14.80 6.53
N ALA A 262 -9.13 13.79 5.70
CA ALA A 262 -8.42 13.95 4.44
C ALA A 262 -9.02 13.01 3.40
N THR A 263 -9.22 13.47 2.17
CA THR A 263 -9.67 12.57 1.10
C THR A 263 -8.50 11.74 0.60
N LYS A 264 -8.62 10.41 0.58
CA LYS A 264 -7.56 9.45 0.20
C LYS A 264 -7.97 8.64 -1.01
N MET A 265 -7.01 8.32 -1.86
CA MET A 265 -7.22 7.41 -2.98
C MET A 265 -7.09 5.96 -2.52
N PHE A 266 -8.13 5.15 -2.79
CA PHE A 266 -8.19 3.73 -2.47
C PHE A 266 -8.42 2.89 -3.73
N TRP A 267 -7.90 1.66 -3.73
CA TRP A 267 -8.19 0.65 -4.76
C TRP A 267 -9.21 -0.35 -4.24
N ASN A 268 -10.28 -0.54 -4.99
CA ASN A 268 -11.18 -1.68 -4.87
C ASN A 268 -10.57 -2.84 -5.65
N PHE A 269 -9.88 -3.74 -4.97
CA PHE A 269 -9.04 -4.74 -5.62
C PHE A 269 -9.82 -5.70 -6.52
N SER A 270 -11.01 -6.12 -6.10
CA SER A 270 -11.87 -7.01 -6.87
C SER A 270 -12.20 -6.37 -8.22
N GLU A 271 -12.68 -5.14 -8.21
CA GLU A 271 -13.07 -4.41 -9.42
C GLU A 271 -11.85 -4.06 -10.28
N TYR A 272 -10.82 -3.49 -9.64
CA TYR A 272 -9.64 -3.04 -10.36
C TYR A 272 -8.86 -4.22 -10.97
N GLY A 273 -8.68 -5.29 -10.19
CA GLY A 273 -8.01 -6.49 -10.68
C GLY A 273 -8.79 -7.19 -11.78
N TYR A 274 -10.13 -7.24 -11.71
CA TYR A 274 -10.98 -7.76 -12.78
C TYR A 274 -10.78 -6.96 -14.08
N LEU A 275 -10.82 -5.62 -14.00
CA LEU A 275 -10.62 -4.76 -15.17
C LEU A 275 -9.24 -4.96 -15.80
N LEU A 276 -8.18 -5.02 -15.00
CA LEU A 276 -6.82 -5.23 -15.50
C LEU A 276 -6.66 -6.61 -16.14
N ASN A 277 -7.21 -7.67 -15.54
CA ASN A 277 -7.18 -9.01 -16.13
C ASN A 277 -7.98 -9.05 -17.44
N ARG A 278 -9.16 -8.45 -17.46
CA ARG A 278 -9.98 -8.36 -18.68
C ARG A 278 -9.20 -7.66 -19.79
N GLU A 279 -8.61 -6.47 -19.52
CA GLU A 279 -7.81 -5.76 -20.51
C GLU A 279 -6.65 -6.61 -21.01
N PHE A 280 -5.99 -7.36 -20.12
CA PHE A 280 -4.89 -8.24 -20.49
C PHE A 280 -5.32 -9.34 -21.49
N PHE A 281 -6.47 -9.98 -21.24
CA PHE A 281 -7.00 -11.01 -22.15
C PHE A 281 -7.56 -10.43 -23.45
N ASP A 282 -8.27 -9.31 -23.38
CA ASP A 282 -8.82 -8.61 -24.57
C ASP A 282 -7.71 -8.21 -25.54
N ARG A 283 -6.48 -7.97 -25.03
CA ARG A 283 -5.28 -7.72 -25.84
C ARG A 283 -4.53 -8.99 -26.28
N GLY A 284 -5.14 -10.16 -26.14
CA GLY A 284 -4.55 -11.44 -26.55
C GLY A 284 -3.49 -12.00 -25.59
N GLY A 285 -3.46 -11.53 -24.35
CA GLY A 285 -2.56 -12.04 -23.32
C GLY A 285 -2.83 -13.50 -22.96
N LYS A 286 -1.78 -14.24 -22.60
CA LYS A 286 -1.86 -15.63 -22.18
C LYS A 286 -1.36 -15.81 -20.76
N ILE A 287 -2.01 -16.68 -19.98
CA ILE A 287 -1.55 -17.05 -18.64
C ILE A 287 -1.26 -18.55 -18.63
N VAL A 288 -0.10 -18.91 -18.10
CA VAL A 288 0.35 -20.28 -17.89
C VAL A 288 0.58 -20.47 -16.39
N ILE A 289 -0.12 -21.44 -15.80
CA ILE A 289 0.10 -21.79 -14.40
C ILE A 289 1.41 -22.58 -14.32
N ARG A 290 2.39 -21.98 -13.67
CA ARG A 290 3.72 -22.55 -13.45
C ARG A 290 4.36 -21.97 -12.19
N ASP A 291 4.90 -22.85 -11.36
CA ASP A 291 5.75 -22.47 -10.23
C ASP A 291 7.22 -22.64 -10.61
N PHE A 292 8.05 -21.65 -10.28
CA PHE A 292 9.48 -21.66 -10.54
C PHE A 292 10.24 -21.83 -9.23
N HIS A 293 11.28 -22.65 -9.28
CA HIS A 293 12.11 -22.97 -8.11
C HIS A 293 13.58 -22.54 -8.28
N SER A 294 13.99 -22.22 -9.49
CA SER A 294 15.33 -21.71 -9.77
C SER A 294 15.35 -20.73 -10.96
N PRO A 295 16.32 -19.79 -11.00
CA PRO A 295 16.51 -18.91 -12.15
C PRO A 295 16.78 -19.63 -13.45
N ALA A 296 17.48 -20.80 -13.41
CA ALA A 296 17.85 -21.58 -14.57
C ALA A 296 16.63 -22.04 -15.40
N GLU A 297 15.48 -22.21 -14.76
CA GLU A 297 14.25 -22.59 -15.45
C GLU A 297 13.77 -21.54 -16.47
N LEU A 298 14.14 -20.27 -16.26
CA LEU A 298 13.76 -19.19 -17.17
C LEU A 298 14.43 -19.31 -18.53
N ALA A 299 15.64 -19.88 -18.60
CA ALA A 299 16.33 -20.12 -19.87
C ALA A 299 15.56 -21.06 -20.81
N HIS A 300 14.68 -21.91 -20.25
CA HIS A 300 13.87 -22.87 -21.01
C HIS A 300 12.55 -22.26 -21.52
N LEU A 301 12.24 -21.01 -21.20
CA LEU A 301 11.06 -20.35 -21.74
C LEU A 301 11.27 -20.01 -23.23
N PRO A 302 10.19 -20.04 -24.04
CA PRO A 302 10.26 -19.65 -25.44
C PRO A 302 10.55 -18.15 -25.62
N GLU A 303 10.12 -17.33 -24.66
CA GLU A 303 10.43 -15.89 -24.61
C GLU A 303 11.83 -15.68 -24.02
N LYS A 304 12.67 -14.91 -24.73
CA LYS A 304 14.05 -14.61 -24.29
C LYS A 304 14.19 -13.24 -23.60
N ILE A 305 13.11 -12.46 -23.58
CA ILE A 305 13.01 -11.25 -22.77
C ILE A 305 11.96 -11.51 -21.67
N ILE A 306 12.38 -11.43 -20.43
CA ILE A 306 11.59 -11.83 -19.26
C ILE A 306 11.54 -10.70 -18.26
N ILE A 307 10.34 -10.25 -17.89
CA ILE A 307 10.14 -9.32 -16.79
C ILE A 307 9.80 -10.14 -15.54
N ASN A 308 10.68 -10.10 -14.55
CA ASN A 308 10.62 -10.94 -13.37
C ASN A 308 9.99 -10.22 -12.19
N CYS A 309 8.75 -10.58 -11.85
CA CYS A 309 7.92 -9.97 -10.79
C CYS A 309 7.53 -11.00 -9.71
N PRO A 310 8.49 -11.73 -9.10
CA PRO A 310 8.21 -12.86 -8.20
C PRO A 310 7.66 -12.44 -6.84
N GLY A 311 7.66 -11.13 -6.53
CA GLY A 311 7.31 -10.62 -5.22
C GLY A 311 8.24 -11.17 -4.13
N TYR A 312 7.68 -11.64 -3.02
CA TYR A 312 8.47 -12.19 -1.89
C TYR A 312 9.19 -13.50 -2.26
N ALA A 313 8.70 -14.25 -3.24
CA ALA A 313 9.33 -15.51 -3.67
C ALA A 313 10.77 -15.33 -4.20
N ALA A 314 11.19 -14.11 -4.55
CA ALA A 314 12.59 -13.81 -4.90
C ALA A 314 13.57 -14.22 -3.78
N ARG A 315 13.14 -14.23 -2.52
CA ARG A 315 13.95 -14.71 -1.41
C ARG A 315 14.39 -16.17 -1.60
N ASP A 316 13.49 -17.00 -2.09
CA ASP A 316 13.68 -18.44 -2.14
C ASP A 316 14.41 -18.88 -3.40
N TRP A 317 13.89 -18.56 -4.58
CA TRP A 317 14.46 -19.09 -5.81
C TRP A 317 15.53 -18.18 -6.47
N TRP A 318 15.54 -16.84 -6.18
CA TRP A 318 16.66 -15.96 -6.53
C TRP A 318 17.72 -15.84 -5.42
N LYS A 319 17.48 -16.47 -4.24
CA LYS A 319 18.35 -16.36 -3.07
C LYS A 319 18.62 -14.92 -2.65
N ASP A 320 17.67 -14.00 -2.90
CA ASP A 320 17.81 -12.59 -2.52
C ASP A 320 17.64 -12.42 -1.00
N LYS A 321 18.76 -12.43 -0.29
CA LYS A 321 18.80 -12.32 1.18
C LYS A 321 18.37 -10.93 1.68
N ALA A 322 18.34 -9.90 0.80
CA ALA A 322 17.82 -8.59 1.16
C ALA A 322 16.29 -8.59 1.31
N MET A 323 15.59 -9.62 0.83
CA MET A 323 14.15 -9.78 1.03
C MET A 323 13.87 -10.20 2.47
N ILE A 324 13.19 -9.33 3.22
CA ILE A 324 12.80 -9.52 4.64
C ILE A 324 11.30 -9.74 4.71
N PRO A 325 10.80 -10.77 5.42
CA PRO A 325 9.37 -10.97 5.59
C PRO A 325 8.79 -9.88 6.51
N VAL A 326 7.72 -9.27 6.08
CA VAL A 326 6.92 -8.34 6.89
C VAL A 326 5.48 -8.79 6.80
N ARG A 327 5.00 -9.45 7.86
CA ARG A 327 3.64 -9.97 7.92
C ARG A 327 2.62 -8.85 7.87
N GLY A 328 1.52 -9.07 7.17
CA GLY A 328 0.35 -8.20 7.18
C GLY A 328 -0.91 -9.04 7.28
N GLN A 329 -1.87 -8.61 8.08
CA GLN A 329 -3.18 -9.23 8.18
C GLN A 329 -4.25 -8.17 8.01
N THR A 330 -5.34 -8.53 7.35
CA THR A 330 -6.54 -7.70 7.17
C THR A 330 -7.77 -8.53 7.46
N GLU A 331 -8.68 -7.99 8.22
CA GLU A 331 -9.97 -8.56 8.59
C GLU A 331 -11.05 -7.95 7.69
N TRP A 332 -11.98 -8.78 7.24
CA TRP A 332 -13.02 -8.37 6.33
C TRP A 332 -14.39 -8.61 6.93
N LEU A 333 -15.11 -7.52 7.18
CA LEU A 333 -16.49 -7.56 7.63
C LEU A 333 -17.45 -7.60 6.43
N ILE A 334 -18.58 -8.22 6.64
CA ILE A 334 -19.70 -8.25 5.67
C ILE A 334 -19.90 -6.84 5.06
N PRO A 335 -20.05 -6.73 3.73
CA PRO A 335 -20.24 -5.44 3.05
C PRO A 335 -21.33 -4.58 3.67
N GLN A 336 -21.06 -3.30 3.75
CA GLN A 336 -21.99 -2.28 4.24
C GLN A 336 -21.96 -1.10 3.26
N PRO A 337 -22.78 -1.14 2.18
CA PRO A 337 -22.70 -0.17 1.08
C PRO A 337 -22.98 1.28 1.50
N GLU A 338 -23.73 1.47 2.58
CA GLU A 338 -24.02 2.79 3.14
C GLU A 338 -22.83 3.45 3.85
N VAL A 339 -21.75 2.69 4.13
CA VAL A 339 -20.50 3.22 4.66
C VAL A 339 -19.57 3.58 3.50
N ASN A 340 -19.35 4.85 3.28
CA ASN A 340 -18.58 5.39 2.17
C ASN A 340 -17.36 6.21 2.63
N TYR A 341 -16.82 5.90 3.79
CA TYR A 341 -15.66 6.55 4.39
C TYR A 341 -14.68 5.52 4.96
N GLY A 342 -13.47 6.00 5.27
CA GLY A 342 -12.50 5.26 6.07
C GLY A 342 -12.22 5.97 7.39
N LEU A 343 -11.69 5.25 8.37
CA LEU A 343 -11.24 5.84 9.62
C LEU A 343 -10.00 5.13 10.17
N THR A 344 -9.28 5.87 11.01
CA THR A 344 -8.21 5.33 11.87
C THR A 344 -8.52 5.72 13.31
N TYR A 345 -8.54 4.74 14.21
CA TYR A 345 -8.74 4.94 15.64
C TYR A 345 -7.93 3.94 16.45
N ARG A 346 -7.20 4.39 17.48
CA ARG A 346 -6.37 3.54 18.36
C ARG A 346 -5.54 2.48 17.64
N ASN A 347 -4.81 2.87 16.59
CA ASN A 347 -4.01 1.96 15.76
C ASN A 347 -4.81 0.87 15.03
N VAL A 348 -6.08 1.08 14.81
CA VAL A 348 -6.91 0.29 13.90
C VAL A 348 -7.40 1.17 12.78
N GLU A 349 -7.30 0.69 11.56
CA GLU A 349 -7.76 1.36 10.37
C GLU A 349 -8.90 0.58 9.75
N CYS A 350 -9.97 1.29 9.36
CA CYS A 350 -11.10 0.74 8.63
C CYS A 350 -11.22 1.40 7.27
N ARG A 351 -11.59 0.62 6.25
CA ARG A 351 -11.86 1.11 4.90
C ARG A 351 -13.05 0.40 4.30
N SER A 352 -14.04 1.17 3.91
CA SER A 352 -15.13 0.61 3.11
C SER A 352 -14.67 0.33 1.70
N LYS A 353 -14.98 -0.85 1.21
CA LYS A 353 -14.72 -1.33 -0.15
C LYS A 353 -15.95 -2.02 -0.70
N SER A 354 -16.01 -2.23 -2.02
CA SER A 354 -17.16 -2.88 -2.66
C SER A 354 -17.42 -4.30 -2.16
N ASP A 355 -16.34 -5.00 -1.77
CA ASP A 355 -16.38 -6.39 -1.32
C ASP A 355 -16.38 -6.56 0.21
N GLY A 356 -16.40 -5.47 0.99
CA GLY A 356 -16.50 -5.54 2.44
C GLY A 356 -15.96 -4.31 3.15
N VAL A 357 -16.11 -4.26 4.46
CA VAL A 357 -15.40 -3.28 5.29
C VAL A 357 -14.12 -3.94 5.77
N MET A 358 -13.00 -3.49 5.23
CA MET A 358 -11.69 -3.97 5.63
C MET A 358 -11.28 -3.29 6.94
N VAL A 359 -10.84 -4.09 7.90
CA VAL A 359 -10.24 -3.65 9.17
C VAL A 359 -8.78 -4.12 9.19
N ILE A 360 -7.90 -3.35 9.76
CA ILE A 360 -6.48 -3.71 9.89
C ILE A 360 -5.88 -3.07 11.14
N ALA A 361 -5.22 -3.88 11.95
CA ALA A 361 -4.35 -3.35 13.00
C ALA A 361 -3.09 -2.72 12.38
N ILE A 362 -2.77 -1.51 12.81
CA ILE A 362 -1.62 -0.72 12.33
C ILE A 362 -0.78 -0.24 13.52
N GLY A 363 0.16 0.66 13.24
CA GLY A 363 0.98 1.29 14.28
C GLY A 363 2.18 0.47 14.73
N GLN A 364 2.89 1.01 15.68
CA GLN A 364 4.20 0.51 16.07
C GLN A 364 4.18 -0.82 16.82
N GLY A 365 3.10 -1.11 17.56
CA GLY A 365 2.91 -2.40 18.23
C GLY A 365 2.68 -3.53 17.23
N GLN A 366 1.84 -3.30 16.23
CA GLN A 366 1.61 -4.24 15.14
C GLN A 366 2.87 -4.44 14.30
N PHE A 367 3.60 -3.35 14.00
CA PHE A 367 4.87 -3.44 13.28
C PHE A 367 5.88 -4.31 14.04
N ALA A 368 5.99 -4.15 15.36
CA ALA A 368 6.89 -4.95 16.21
C ALA A 368 6.64 -6.46 16.12
N LYS A 369 5.39 -6.88 15.89
CA LYS A 369 5.01 -8.29 15.68
C LYS A 369 5.17 -8.75 14.23
N SER A 370 5.12 -7.83 13.28
CA SER A 370 5.12 -8.11 11.83
C SER A 370 6.53 -8.22 11.24
N TRP A 371 7.50 -7.52 11.81
CA TRP A 371 8.88 -7.46 11.33
C TRP A 371 9.60 -8.79 11.46
N LYS A 372 10.19 -9.27 10.36
CA LYS A 372 10.83 -10.59 10.23
C LYS A 372 9.92 -11.78 10.54
N ASN A 373 8.63 -11.58 10.56
CA ASN A 373 7.63 -12.62 10.75
C ASN A 373 7.18 -13.17 9.39
N SER A 374 7.45 -14.45 9.15
CA SER A 374 7.10 -15.15 7.91
C SER A 374 5.80 -15.98 8.00
N ASN A 375 5.07 -15.89 9.12
CA ASN A 375 3.83 -16.64 9.31
C ASN A 375 2.70 -16.03 8.46
N GLU A 376 2.14 -16.78 7.53
CA GLU A 376 0.97 -16.42 6.71
C GLU A 376 -0.34 -17.06 7.20
N ILE A 377 -0.32 -17.70 8.37
CA ILE A 377 -1.55 -18.25 8.96
C ILE A 377 -2.35 -17.10 9.58
N PRO A 378 -3.64 -16.96 9.23
CA PRO A 378 -4.53 -15.97 9.85
C PRO A 378 -4.62 -16.15 11.37
N ASP A 379 -4.53 -15.05 12.10
CA ASP A 379 -4.73 -15.01 13.55
C ASP A 379 -6.11 -14.43 13.87
N ARG A 380 -7.02 -15.28 14.29
CA ARG A 380 -8.41 -14.91 14.62
C ARG A 380 -8.48 -13.98 15.84
N ALA A 381 -7.64 -14.18 16.83
CA ALA A 381 -7.65 -13.34 18.05
C ALA A 381 -7.16 -11.92 17.74
N GLU A 382 -6.14 -11.77 16.86
CA GLU A 382 -5.69 -10.47 16.34
C GLU A 382 -6.84 -9.77 15.60
N ALA A 383 -7.53 -10.49 14.72
CA ALA A 383 -8.66 -9.98 13.96
C ALA A 383 -9.80 -9.47 14.85
N GLU A 384 -10.23 -10.30 15.81
CA GLU A 384 -11.28 -9.91 16.75
C GLU A 384 -10.89 -8.73 17.63
N GLY A 385 -9.61 -8.66 18.05
CA GLY A 385 -9.10 -7.53 18.80
C GLY A 385 -9.21 -6.22 18.03
N ALA A 386 -8.87 -6.22 16.75
CA ALA A 386 -9.01 -5.04 15.90
C ALA A 386 -10.48 -4.63 15.71
N VAL A 387 -11.36 -5.60 15.45
CA VAL A 387 -12.80 -5.33 15.27
C VAL A 387 -13.43 -4.76 16.53
N ARG A 388 -13.07 -5.26 17.72
CA ARG A 388 -13.60 -4.74 19.01
C ARG A 388 -13.21 -3.28 19.28
N VAL A 389 -12.06 -2.82 18.80
CA VAL A 389 -11.69 -1.38 18.91
C VAL A 389 -12.68 -0.51 18.14
N VAL A 390 -13.13 -0.95 16.98
CA VAL A 390 -14.12 -0.21 16.17
C VAL A 390 -15.52 -0.34 16.77
N GLU A 391 -15.88 -1.52 17.28
CA GLU A 391 -17.13 -1.75 17.99
C GLU A 391 -17.25 -0.82 19.20
N GLU A 392 -16.21 -0.72 20.02
CA GLU A 392 -16.15 0.19 21.17
C GLU A 392 -16.30 1.65 20.74
N LEU A 393 -15.66 2.10 19.67
CA LEU A 393 -15.81 3.45 19.15
C LEU A 393 -17.28 3.78 18.87
N PHE A 394 -17.98 2.92 18.14
CA PHE A 394 -19.34 3.19 17.73
C PHE A 394 -20.39 2.95 18.85
N SER A 395 -20.07 2.11 19.85
CA SER A 395 -20.93 1.94 21.02
C SER A 395 -21.10 3.25 21.83
N ARG A 396 -20.15 4.16 21.74
CA ARG A 396 -20.22 5.46 22.43
C ARG A 396 -21.34 6.38 21.94
N PHE A 397 -21.89 6.16 20.73
CA PHE A 397 -23.07 6.89 20.25
C PHE A 397 -24.31 6.60 21.10
N HIS A 398 -24.40 5.41 21.67
CA HIS A 398 -25.53 4.99 22.50
C HIS A 398 -25.35 5.38 23.97
N ALA A 399 -24.13 5.76 24.37
CA ALA A 399 -23.80 6.11 25.75
C ALA A 399 -23.99 7.60 26.09
N LYS A 400 -24.37 8.47 25.14
CA LYS A 400 -24.73 9.85 25.45
C LYS A 400 -26.15 9.86 26.04
N PRO A 401 -26.32 10.23 27.32
CA PRO A 401 -27.63 10.60 27.82
C PRO A 401 -28.09 11.83 27.05
N GLY A 402 -29.34 11.83 26.62
CA GLY A 402 -30.01 12.94 25.98
C GLY A 402 -30.07 14.17 26.87
#